data_820bf340484f416a5f107c7e8e36d93f
#
_entry.id   820bf340484f416a5f107c7e8e36d93f
#
_cell.length_a   1.000
_cell.length_b   1.000
_cell.length_c   1.000
_cell.angle_alpha   90.00
_cell.angle_beta   90.00
_cell.angle_gamma   90.00
#
_symmetry.space_group_name_H-M   'P 1'
#
loop_
_entity.id
_entity.type
_entity.pdbx_description
1 polymer ?
#
loop_
_entity_poly.entity_id
_entity_poly.type
_entity_poly.pdbx_seq_one_letter_code
_entity_poly.pdbx_strand_id
1 'polypeptide(L)'
;MKQAIWGGVALALLAVTTARAETRMFSYDPISPDAKRLTGAGVTILFNQGLLGSGRPVKVLATGVPAEARLRDGRQKDLGPGGLAAMDGVDADAMLFEVDAKAAQGKVYVRAFCPGSTRLWLSFSTIAIRRDLRIQAFGDDPNAEAPNGEKKARLCGTLDFSYRGEWRLPGGGPPDPNEDWTDTLNGPR
;
A
#
# COMPACT_ATOMS: atom_id res chain seq x y z
N MET A 1 67.70 -29.49 -11.54
CA MET A 1 66.53 -29.74 -10.67
C MET A 1 65.63 -28.52 -10.73
N LYS A 2 64.50 -28.56 -11.43
CA LYS A 2 63.54 -27.44 -11.56
C LYS A 2 62.26 -27.85 -10.82
N GLN A 3 61.97 -27.19 -9.71
CA GLN A 3 60.72 -27.38 -8.98
C GLN A 3 59.68 -26.43 -9.56
N ALA A 4 58.57 -26.97 -10.10
CA ALA A 4 57.41 -26.24 -10.52
C ALA A 4 56.43 -26.09 -9.34
N ILE A 5 56.19 -24.86 -8.93
CA ILE A 5 55.21 -24.52 -7.88
C ILE A 5 53.87 -24.35 -8.59
N TRP A 6 52.93 -25.27 -8.38
CA TRP A 6 51.54 -25.14 -8.80
C TRP A 6 50.76 -24.33 -7.76
N GLY A 7 50.46 -23.08 -8.09
CA GLY A 7 49.56 -22.24 -7.31
C GLY A 7 48.11 -22.57 -7.64
N GLY A 8 47.42 -23.24 -6.72
CA GLY A 8 45.99 -23.48 -6.81
C GLY A 8 45.18 -22.20 -6.53
N VAL A 9 44.50 -21.68 -7.53
CA VAL A 9 43.53 -20.58 -7.36
C VAL A 9 42.22 -21.19 -6.86
N ALA A 10 41.91 -21.03 -5.59
CA ALA A 10 40.60 -21.37 -5.02
C ALA A 10 39.55 -20.33 -5.45
N LEU A 11 38.70 -20.70 -6.38
CA LEU A 11 37.56 -19.89 -6.80
C LEU A 11 36.48 -20.00 -5.73
N ALA A 12 36.39 -18.99 -4.86
CA ALA A 12 35.30 -18.87 -3.89
C ALA A 12 34.02 -18.46 -4.63
N LEU A 13 33.12 -19.41 -4.86
CA LEU A 13 31.74 -19.17 -5.34
C LEU A 13 30.96 -18.45 -4.24
N LEU A 14 30.86 -17.13 -4.32
CA LEU A 14 29.93 -16.33 -3.53
C LEU A 14 28.50 -16.67 -3.99
N ALA A 15 27.81 -17.53 -3.26
CA ALA A 15 26.39 -17.75 -3.41
C ALA A 15 25.66 -16.45 -3.04
N VAL A 16 25.30 -15.67 -4.06
CA VAL A 16 24.43 -14.49 -3.90
C VAL A 16 23.04 -15.01 -3.58
N THR A 17 22.71 -15.14 -2.30
CA THR A 17 21.34 -15.35 -1.86
C THR A 17 20.56 -14.09 -2.20
N THR A 18 19.72 -14.14 -3.24
CA THR A 18 18.76 -13.09 -3.53
C THR A 18 17.81 -12.99 -2.36
N ALA A 19 17.98 -11.95 -1.54
CA ALA A 19 17.04 -11.64 -0.47
C ALA A 19 15.69 -11.30 -1.13
N ARG A 20 14.74 -12.24 -1.07
CA ARG A 20 13.37 -12.00 -1.50
C ARG A 20 12.72 -11.04 -0.52
N ALA A 21 12.03 -10.04 -1.06
CA ALA A 21 11.13 -9.21 -0.26
C ALA A 21 10.08 -10.12 0.38
N GLU A 22 9.97 -10.08 1.70
CA GLU A 22 8.98 -10.87 2.44
C GLU A 22 7.62 -10.15 2.37
N THR A 23 6.58 -10.87 1.96
CA THR A 23 5.21 -10.36 2.00
C THR A 23 4.65 -10.54 3.41
N ARG A 24 4.11 -9.46 4.00
CA ARG A 24 3.54 -9.43 5.34
C ARG A 24 2.20 -8.73 5.37
N MET A 25 1.42 -8.97 6.41
CA MET A 25 0.14 -8.32 6.65
C MET A 25 0.10 -7.67 8.03
N PHE A 26 -0.26 -6.40 8.08
CA PHE A 26 -0.57 -5.70 9.33
C PHE A 26 -2.03 -5.29 9.36
N SER A 27 -2.66 -5.53 10.50
CA SER A 27 -4.03 -5.12 10.78
C SER A 27 -4.04 -3.88 11.64
N TYR A 28 -5.00 -2.99 11.38
CA TYR A 28 -5.15 -1.70 12.02
C TYR A 28 -6.61 -1.46 12.40
N ASP A 29 -6.82 -0.96 13.62
CA ASP A 29 -8.13 -0.55 14.12
C ASP A 29 -8.39 0.93 13.77
N PRO A 30 -9.60 1.31 13.33
CA PRO A 30 -9.89 2.67 12.93
C PRO A 30 -10.02 3.58 14.15
N ILE A 31 -9.29 4.70 14.16
CA ILE A 31 -9.36 5.73 15.19
C ILE A 31 -10.29 6.87 14.78
N SER A 32 -10.06 7.43 13.58
CA SER A 32 -10.83 8.57 13.09
C SER A 32 -12.25 8.19 12.67
N PRO A 33 -13.21 9.12 12.72
CA PRO A 33 -14.58 8.88 12.27
C PRO A 33 -14.65 8.44 10.81
N ASP A 34 -13.83 9.03 9.94
CA ASP A 34 -13.77 8.66 8.52
C ASP A 34 -13.21 7.25 8.32
N ALA A 35 -12.19 6.85 9.09
CA ALA A 35 -11.70 5.48 9.06
C ALA A 35 -12.80 4.49 9.44
N LYS A 36 -13.53 4.75 10.54
CA LYS A 36 -14.66 3.89 10.96
C LYS A 36 -15.75 3.80 9.91
N ARG A 37 -16.12 4.93 9.31
CA ARG A 37 -17.18 5.00 8.30
C ARG A 37 -16.81 4.24 7.03
N LEU A 38 -15.55 4.34 6.57
CA LEU A 38 -15.10 3.80 5.27
C LEU A 38 -14.61 2.36 5.36
N THR A 39 -14.08 1.93 6.51
CA THR A 39 -13.45 0.62 6.64
C THR A 39 -14.14 -0.31 7.64
N GLY A 40 -15.20 0.16 8.30
CA GLY A 40 -15.92 -0.62 9.31
C GLY A 40 -15.03 -0.95 10.51
N ALA A 41 -14.61 -2.21 10.64
CA ALA A 41 -13.79 -2.68 11.75
C ALA A 41 -12.29 -2.40 11.59
N GLY A 42 -11.87 -1.77 10.49
CA GLY A 42 -10.47 -1.41 10.25
C GLY A 42 -9.95 -1.87 8.90
N VAL A 43 -8.64 -1.92 8.76
CA VAL A 43 -7.97 -2.36 7.52
C VAL A 43 -6.87 -3.36 7.80
N THR A 44 -6.63 -4.25 6.85
CA THR A 44 -5.43 -5.05 6.77
C THR A 44 -4.64 -4.64 5.53
N ILE A 45 -3.38 -4.31 5.72
CA ILE A 45 -2.47 -3.91 4.65
C ILE A 45 -1.54 -5.07 4.35
N LEU A 46 -1.60 -5.57 3.11
CA LEU A 46 -0.60 -6.47 2.56
C LEU A 46 0.52 -5.62 1.97
N PHE A 47 1.76 -5.91 2.35
CA PHE A 47 2.90 -5.15 1.90
C PHE A 47 4.14 -6.03 1.71
N ASN A 48 5.02 -5.61 0.83
CA ASN A 48 6.33 -6.20 0.65
C ASN A 48 7.33 -5.45 1.53
N GLN A 49 7.97 -6.16 2.45
CA GLN A 49 9.01 -5.60 3.31
C GLN A 49 10.37 -5.76 2.61
N GLY A 50 11.04 -4.63 2.35
CA GLY A 50 12.42 -4.63 1.89
C GLY A 50 13.40 -4.80 3.06
N LEU A 51 14.67 -5.04 2.75
CA LEU A 51 15.75 -5.22 3.74
C LEU A 51 15.97 -4.03 4.68
N LEU A 52 15.55 -2.83 4.31
CA LEU A 52 15.80 -1.57 5.03
C LEU A 52 14.56 -0.99 5.73
N GLY A 53 13.51 -1.78 5.94
CA GLY A 53 12.53 -1.52 6.99
C GLY A 53 11.19 -0.91 6.61
N SER A 54 11.01 -0.08 5.59
CA SER A 54 9.67 0.43 5.22
C SER A 54 8.93 -0.56 4.34
N GLY A 55 7.70 -0.91 4.76
CA GLY A 55 6.82 -1.77 3.96
C GLY A 55 6.22 -1.00 2.78
N ARG A 56 6.26 -1.59 1.59
CA ARG A 56 5.59 -1.06 0.41
C ARG A 56 4.22 -1.72 0.27
N PRO A 57 3.11 -0.99 0.43
CA PRO A 57 1.78 -1.57 0.34
C PRO A 57 1.47 -2.06 -1.08
N VAL A 58 0.84 -3.22 -1.15
CA VAL A 58 0.44 -3.89 -2.40
C VAL A 58 -1.09 -3.98 -2.48
N LYS A 59 -1.73 -4.24 -1.34
CA LYS A 59 -3.17 -4.46 -1.26
C LYS A 59 -3.71 -3.90 0.05
N VAL A 60 -4.88 -3.30 -0.02
CA VAL A 60 -5.68 -2.87 1.14
C VAL A 60 -6.95 -3.68 1.20
N LEU A 61 -7.23 -4.26 2.36
CA LEU A 61 -8.45 -4.99 2.65
C LEU A 61 -9.19 -4.26 3.76
N ALA A 62 -10.41 -3.83 3.50
CA ALA A 62 -11.27 -3.25 4.55
C ALA A 62 -11.88 -4.39 5.36
N THR A 63 -11.65 -4.38 6.68
CA THR A 63 -12.14 -5.40 7.59
C THR A 63 -13.60 -5.12 7.93
N GLY A 64 -14.50 -6.08 7.71
CA GLY A 64 -15.94 -5.89 7.93
C GLY A 64 -16.70 -5.38 6.70
N VAL A 65 -16.00 -5.09 5.61
CA VAL A 65 -16.57 -4.85 4.29
C VAL A 65 -15.87 -5.80 3.33
N PRO A 66 -16.58 -6.66 2.58
CA PRO A 66 -15.96 -7.60 1.65
C PRO A 66 -15.42 -6.84 0.43
N ALA A 67 -14.30 -6.17 0.62
CA ALA A 67 -13.69 -5.36 -0.41
C ALA A 67 -12.17 -5.38 -0.29
N GLU A 68 -11.49 -5.55 -1.42
CA GLU A 68 -10.05 -5.38 -1.53
C GLU A 68 -9.70 -4.35 -2.60
N ALA A 69 -8.61 -3.61 -2.40
CA ALA A 69 -8.04 -2.74 -3.41
C ALA A 69 -6.61 -3.16 -3.70
N ARG A 70 -6.32 -3.40 -4.98
CA ARG A 70 -4.96 -3.57 -5.46
C ARG A 70 -4.33 -2.21 -5.72
N LEU A 71 -3.08 -2.08 -5.31
CA LEU A 71 -2.32 -0.84 -5.38
C LEU A 71 -1.22 -0.96 -6.45
N ARG A 72 -1.03 0.13 -7.17
CA ARG A 72 0.13 0.35 -8.06
C ARG A 72 0.78 1.68 -7.74
N ASP A 73 2.01 1.89 -8.16
CA ASP A 73 2.71 3.14 -7.88
C ASP A 73 1.94 4.34 -8.41
N GLY A 74 1.70 5.28 -7.50
CA GLY A 74 1.17 6.60 -7.83
C GLY A 74 2.30 7.53 -8.23
N ARG A 75 2.02 8.42 -9.19
CA ARG A 75 2.98 9.44 -9.61
C ARG A 75 2.54 10.77 -9.06
N GLN A 76 3.45 11.50 -8.42
CA GLN A 76 3.18 12.83 -7.84
C GLN A 76 2.52 13.79 -8.84
N LYS A 77 2.95 13.77 -10.11
CA LYS A 77 2.38 14.59 -11.19
C LYS A 77 0.90 14.29 -11.48
N ASP A 78 0.40 13.11 -11.14
CA ASP A 78 -1.00 12.74 -11.37
C ASP A 78 -1.96 13.46 -10.39
N LEU A 79 -1.42 14.04 -9.31
CA LEU A 79 -2.17 14.88 -8.38
C LEU A 79 -2.23 16.35 -8.78
N GLY A 80 -1.54 16.73 -9.84
CA GLY A 80 -1.40 18.11 -10.31
C GLY A 80 -0.06 18.74 -9.93
N PRO A 81 0.12 20.04 -10.21
CA PRO A 81 1.36 20.76 -9.94
C PRO A 81 1.77 20.70 -8.46
N GLY A 82 3.02 20.29 -8.20
CA GLY A 82 3.57 20.14 -6.85
C GLY A 82 3.18 18.87 -6.11
N GLY A 83 2.27 18.04 -6.63
CA GLY A 83 1.89 16.76 -6.03
C GLY A 83 1.42 16.87 -4.58
N LEU A 84 1.85 15.95 -3.71
CA LEU A 84 1.50 15.98 -2.28
C LEU A 84 2.01 17.23 -1.56
N ALA A 85 3.17 17.75 -1.94
CA ALA A 85 3.77 18.92 -1.31
C ALA A 85 2.96 20.22 -1.51
N ALA A 86 2.09 20.26 -2.51
CA ALA A 86 1.22 21.40 -2.79
C ALA A 86 -0.13 21.31 -2.04
N MET A 87 -0.36 20.27 -1.26
CA MET A 87 -1.62 20.04 -0.55
C MET A 87 -1.46 20.31 0.94
N ASP A 88 -2.32 21.18 1.49
CA ASP A 88 -2.32 21.52 2.90
C ASP A 88 -2.67 20.29 3.77
N GLY A 89 -1.92 20.11 4.86
CA GLY A 89 -2.15 19.03 5.82
C GLY A 89 -1.77 17.63 5.33
N VAL A 90 -1.01 17.54 4.23
CA VAL A 90 -0.54 16.28 3.65
C VAL A 90 0.95 16.10 3.93
N ASP A 91 1.34 14.87 4.29
CA ASP A 91 2.74 14.50 4.43
C ASP A 91 3.37 14.39 3.02
N ALA A 92 4.28 15.31 2.70
CA ALA A 92 4.95 15.36 1.40
C ALA A 92 5.83 14.12 1.13
N ASP A 93 6.31 13.47 2.20
CA ASP A 93 7.18 12.29 2.14
C ASP A 93 6.38 10.97 2.18
N ALA A 94 5.05 11.06 2.26
CA ALA A 94 4.20 9.87 2.26
C ALA A 94 4.31 9.08 0.94
N MET A 95 4.23 7.77 1.05
CA MET A 95 4.21 6.89 -0.12
C MET A 95 2.88 6.99 -0.85
N LEU A 96 2.90 7.35 -2.13
CA LEU A 96 1.70 7.52 -2.96
C LEU A 96 1.46 6.28 -3.82
N PHE A 97 0.23 5.78 -3.79
CA PHE A 97 -0.24 4.66 -4.61
C PHE A 97 -1.55 5.00 -5.29
N GLU A 98 -1.76 4.46 -6.48
CA GLU A 98 -3.03 4.52 -7.19
C GLU A 98 -3.79 3.21 -6.99
N VAL A 99 -5.08 3.30 -6.67
CA VAL A 99 -5.98 2.14 -6.61
C VAL A 99 -6.29 1.69 -8.04
N ASP A 100 -6.06 0.41 -8.34
CA ASP A 100 -6.42 -0.15 -9.64
C ASP A 100 -7.95 -0.33 -9.74
N ALA A 101 -8.62 0.67 -10.30
CA ALA A 101 -10.07 0.64 -10.48
C ALA A 101 -10.57 -0.46 -11.44
N LYS A 102 -9.67 -1.10 -12.21
CA LYS A 102 -10.01 -2.19 -13.13
C LYS A 102 -9.91 -3.56 -12.47
N ALA A 103 -9.12 -3.70 -11.40
CA ALA A 103 -8.91 -4.94 -10.69
C ALA A 103 -9.93 -5.10 -9.56
N ALA A 104 -10.47 -6.32 -9.42
CA ALA A 104 -11.34 -6.72 -8.32
C ALA A 104 -12.41 -5.66 -7.99
N GLN A 105 -12.42 -5.18 -6.77
CA GLN A 105 -13.40 -4.21 -6.28
C GLN A 105 -12.88 -2.77 -6.26
N GLY A 106 -11.84 -2.45 -7.03
CA GLY A 106 -11.22 -1.12 -7.06
C GLY A 106 -12.21 0.02 -7.28
N LYS A 107 -13.24 -0.18 -8.12
CA LYS A 107 -14.33 0.82 -8.32
C LYS A 107 -15.13 1.09 -7.05
N VAL A 108 -15.30 0.10 -6.18
CA VAL A 108 -16.00 0.25 -4.90
C VAL A 108 -15.19 1.18 -4.00
N TYR A 109 -13.88 0.97 -3.95
CA TYR A 109 -12.97 1.85 -3.21
C TYR A 109 -13.01 3.29 -3.72
N VAL A 110 -12.93 3.50 -5.04
CA VAL A 110 -13.01 4.85 -5.62
C VAL A 110 -14.29 5.56 -5.15
N ARG A 111 -15.45 4.90 -5.26
CA ARG A 111 -16.73 5.49 -4.86
C ARG A 111 -16.83 5.74 -3.35
N ALA A 112 -16.31 4.82 -2.54
CA ALA A 112 -16.40 4.91 -1.09
C ALA A 112 -15.49 6.00 -0.53
N PHE A 113 -14.24 6.07 -1.01
CA PHE A 113 -13.24 6.97 -0.47
C PHE A 113 -13.29 8.37 -1.08
N CYS A 114 -13.69 8.48 -2.34
CA CYS A 114 -13.74 9.77 -3.04
C CYS A 114 -14.95 9.83 -3.99
N PRO A 115 -16.16 10.07 -3.46
CA PRO A 115 -17.38 10.14 -4.28
C PRO A 115 -17.27 11.17 -5.40
N GLY A 116 -17.71 10.78 -6.60
CA GLY A 116 -17.65 11.61 -7.81
C GLY A 116 -16.33 11.55 -8.58
N SER A 117 -15.30 10.91 -8.03
CA SER A 117 -14.02 10.68 -8.71
C SER A 117 -14.05 9.42 -9.56
N THR A 118 -13.20 9.39 -10.59
CA THR A 118 -12.98 8.22 -11.45
C THR A 118 -11.68 7.50 -11.11
N ARG A 119 -10.75 8.21 -10.47
CA ARG A 119 -9.46 7.70 -9.98
C ARG A 119 -9.35 7.94 -8.48
N LEU A 120 -8.59 7.08 -7.81
CA LEU A 120 -8.30 7.18 -6.39
C LEU A 120 -6.81 6.95 -6.17
N TRP A 121 -6.19 7.85 -5.44
CA TRP A 121 -4.85 7.68 -4.90
C TRP A 121 -4.91 7.62 -3.39
N LEU A 122 -4.05 6.81 -2.81
CA LEU A 122 -3.88 6.70 -1.37
C LEU A 122 -2.42 7.03 -1.04
N SER A 123 -2.21 7.95 -0.12
CA SER A 123 -0.89 8.14 0.48
C SER A 123 -0.85 7.40 1.81
N PHE A 124 0.29 6.79 2.10
CA PHE A 124 0.52 6.03 3.32
C PHE A 124 1.68 6.64 4.10
N SER A 125 1.48 6.85 5.39
CA SER A 125 2.59 7.05 6.31
C SER A 125 3.46 5.80 6.39
N THR A 126 4.59 5.86 7.08
CA THR A 126 5.50 4.72 7.22
C THR A 126 4.79 3.51 7.82
N ILE A 127 4.77 2.39 7.09
CA ILE A 127 4.23 1.10 7.55
C ILE A 127 5.32 0.35 8.31
N ALA A 128 5.17 0.20 9.63
CA ALA A 128 6.11 -0.51 10.49
C ALA A 128 5.39 -1.17 11.67
N ILE A 129 6.05 -2.16 12.29
CA ILE A 129 5.55 -2.84 13.49
C ILE A 129 5.30 -1.83 14.62
N ARG A 130 4.14 -1.95 15.27
CA ARG A 130 3.73 -1.10 16.40
C ARG A 130 3.66 0.38 16.09
N ARG A 131 3.50 0.75 14.82
CA ARG A 131 3.33 2.12 14.38
C ARG A 131 1.92 2.32 13.86
N ASP A 132 1.28 3.39 14.31
CA ASP A 132 -0.02 3.81 13.82
C ASP A 132 0.10 4.24 12.34
N LEU A 133 -0.99 4.07 11.62
CA LEU A 133 -1.06 4.29 10.19
C LEU A 133 -1.97 5.48 9.89
N ARG A 134 -1.49 6.39 9.06
CA ARG A 134 -2.32 7.41 8.42
C ARG A 134 -2.41 7.11 6.93
N ILE A 135 -3.64 7.08 6.42
CA ILE A 135 -3.94 6.99 5.00
C ILE A 135 -4.69 8.25 4.59
N GLN A 136 -4.24 8.92 3.53
CA GLN A 136 -4.96 10.04 2.95
C GLN A 136 -5.44 9.68 1.55
N ALA A 137 -6.71 9.93 1.29
CA ALA A 137 -7.37 9.56 0.04
C ALA A 137 -7.52 10.80 -0.85
N PHE A 138 -7.08 10.68 -2.10
CA PHE A 138 -7.18 11.73 -3.12
C PHE A 138 -7.92 11.21 -4.33
N GLY A 139 -8.80 12.02 -4.89
CA GLY A 139 -9.50 11.70 -6.11
C GLY A 139 -9.32 12.78 -7.17
N ASP A 140 -9.50 12.43 -8.44
CA ASP A 140 -9.62 13.41 -9.50
C ASP A 140 -10.88 14.26 -9.25
N ASP A 141 -10.73 15.58 -9.33
CA ASP A 141 -11.87 16.50 -9.27
C ASP A 141 -12.40 16.73 -10.69
N PRO A 142 -13.60 16.21 -11.01
CA PRO A 142 -14.17 16.41 -12.35
C PRO A 142 -14.49 17.87 -12.65
N ASN A 143 -14.58 18.73 -11.62
CA ASN A 143 -14.94 20.16 -11.75
C ASN A 143 -13.73 21.10 -11.61
N ALA A 144 -12.56 20.60 -11.19
CA ALA A 144 -11.35 21.40 -11.07
C ALA A 144 -10.50 21.27 -12.34
N GLU A 145 -10.71 22.16 -13.29
CA GLU A 145 -9.73 22.41 -14.34
C GLU A 145 -8.69 23.40 -13.83
N ALA A 146 -7.43 22.99 -13.81
CA ALA A 146 -6.33 23.92 -13.66
C ALA A 146 -6.33 24.85 -14.89
N PRO A 147 -5.79 26.09 -14.78
CA PRO A 147 -5.76 27.06 -15.89
C PRO A 147 -5.16 26.55 -17.20
N ASN A 148 -4.42 25.45 -17.15
CA ASN A 148 -3.77 24.76 -18.27
C ASN A 148 -4.50 23.47 -18.72
N GLY A 149 -5.74 23.22 -18.26
CA GLY A 149 -6.51 22.01 -18.58
C GLY A 149 -6.05 20.74 -17.85
N GLU A 150 -5.11 20.84 -16.92
CA GLU A 150 -4.68 19.71 -16.10
C GLU A 150 -5.69 19.44 -14.98
N LYS A 151 -6.10 18.20 -14.84
CA LYS A 151 -6.99 17.79 -13.75
C LYS A 151 -6.24 17.83 -12.43
N LYS A 152 -6.78 18.59 -11.47
CA LYS A 152 -6.24 18.69 -10.12
C LYS A 152 -6.90 17.64 -9.23
N ALA A 153 -6.10 16.90 -8.47
CA ALA A 153 -6.63 16.02 -7.44
C ALA A 153 -7.07 16.83 -6.20
N ARG A 154 -8.06 16.31 -5.48
CA ARG A 154 -8.53 16.85 -4.21
C ARG A 154 -8.34 15.85 -3.08
N LEU A 155 -8.07 16.32 -1.88
CA LEU A 155 -8.10 15.50 -0.67
C LEU A 155 -9.55 15.15 -0.34
N CYS A 156 -9.86 13.86 -0.26
CA CYS A 156 -11.19 13.34 0.02
C CYS A 156 -11.39 12.95 1.49
N GLY A 157 -10.31 12.60 2.17
CA GLY A 157 -10.36 12.28 3.59
C GLY A 157 -9.02 11.84 4.14
N THR A 158 -8.89 11.96 5.45
CA THR A 158 -7.76 11.48 6.24
C THR A 158 -8.24 10.40 7.19
N LEU A 159 -7.61 9.25 7.13
CA LEU A 159 -7.96 8.05 7.87
C LEU A 159 -6.83 7.71 8.82
N ASP A 160 -7.10 7.78 10.12
CA ASP A 160 -6.13 7.42 11.15
C ASP A 160 -6.51 6.07 11.76
N PHE A 161 -5.49 5.24 11.94
CA PHE A 161 -5.62 3.88 12.46
C PHE A 161 -4.55 3.58 13.50
N SER A 162 -4.92 2.82 14.55
CA SER A 162 -3.96 2.25 15.50
C SER A 162 -3.49 0.88 15.06
N TYR A 163 -2.23 0.60 15.30
CA TYR A 163 -1.66 -0.72 15.02
C TYR A 163 -2.29 -1.79 15.93
N ARG A 164 -2.93 -2.79 15.32
CA ARG A 164 -3.55 -3.92 16.03
C ARG A 164 -2.59 -5.11 16.14
N GLY A 165 -1.90 -5.45 15.05
CA GLY A 165 -1.01 -6.60 15.03
C GLY A 165 -0.61 -7.05 13.64
N GLU A 166 0.26 -8.06 13.62
CA GLU A 166 0.60 -8.78 12.41
C GLU A 166 -0.35 -9.97 12.24
N TRP A 167 -0.96 -10.04 11.08
CA TRP A 167 -1.78 -11.19 10.72
C TRP A 167 -0.94 -12.22 9.96
N ARG A 168 -1.08 -13.49 10.33
CA ARG A 168 -0.38 -14.61 9.68
C ARG A 168 -1.38 -15.63 9.19
N LEU A 169 -1.11 -16.19 8.02
CA LEU A 169 -1.94 -17.27 7.50
C LEU A 169 -1.90 -18.50 8.43
N PRO A 170 -3.04 -19.20 8.57
CA PRO A 170 -3.05 -20.55 9.13
C PRO A 170 -2.08 -21.41 8.33
N GLY A 171 -1.05 -21.98 9.00
CA GLY A 171 0.02 -22.74 8.32
C GLY A 171 1.33 -21.98 8.12
N GLY A 172 1.40 -20.67 8.44
CA GLY A 172 2.64 -19.90 8.60
C GLY A 172 3.38 -19.53 7.33
N GLY A 173 2.77 -19.73 6.14
CA GLY A 173 3.34 -19.27 4.87
C GLY A 173 3.20 -17.75 4.67
N PRO A 174 4.04 -17.13 3.82
CA PRO A 174 3.85 -15.75 3.43
C PRO A 174 2.55 -15.62 2.61
N PRO A 175 1.77 -14.53 2.80
CA PRO A 175 0.56 -14.30 2.03
C PRO A 175 0.88 -14.08 0.54
N ASP A 176 0.09 -14.67 -0.35
CA ASP A 176 0.19 -14.43 -1.80
C ASP A 176 -0.53 -13.12 -2.15
N PRO A 177 0.16 -12.11 -2.69
CA PRO A 177 -0.46 -10.85 -3.09
C PRO A 177 -1.47 -10.98 -4.24
N ASN A 178 -1.45 -12.10 -4.97
CA ASN A 178 -2.38 -12.36 -6.07
C ASN A 178 -3.63 -13.14 -5.66
N GLU A 179 -3.63 -13.72 -4.46
CA GLU A 179 -4.79 -14.44 -3.93
C GLU A 179 -5.95 -13.49 -3.68
N ASP A 180 -7.17 -13.95 -3.96
CA ASP A 180 -8.40 -13.23 -3.60
C ASP A 180 -8.75 -13.53 -2.14
N TRP A 181 -8.63 -12.52 -1.29
CA TRP A 181 -8.84 -12.63 0.16
C TRP A 181 -10.27 -12.26 0.58
N THR A 182 -11.13 -11.85 -0.35
CA THR A 182 -12.49 -11.41 -0.03
C THR A 182 -13.32 -12.52 0.62
N ASP A 183 -13.14 -13.77 0.19
CA ASP A 183 -13.83 -14.92 0.78
C ASP A 183 -13.34 -15.25 2.20
N THR A 184 -12.05 -15.03 2.47
CA THR A 184 -11.44 -15.31 3.78
C THR A 184 -11.88 -14.31 4.84
N LEU A 185 -12.17 -13.07 4.46
CA LEU A 185 -12.64 -12.02 5.36
C LEU A 185 -14.08 -12.23 5.82
N ASN A 186 -14.86 -13.01 5.09
CA ASN A 186 -16.27 -13.31 5.43
C ASN A 186 -16.42 -14.45 6.45
N GLY A 187 -15.34 -15.10 6.85
CA GLY A 187 -15.34 -16.26 7.75
C GLY A 187 -15.87 -17.54 7.08
N PRO A 188 -15.75 -18.70 7.73
CA PRO A 188 -16.39 -19.92 7.23
C PRO A 188 -17.90 -19.75 7.28
N ARG A 189 -18.55 -20.00 6.15
CA ARG A 189 -20.00 -20.09 6.04
C ARG A 189 -20.53 -21.32 6.73
#